data_47beff82ce4b69eb830c9153ed22f392
#
_entry.id   47beff82ce4b69eb830c9153ed22f392
#
_cell.length_a   1.000
_cell.length_b   1.000
_cell.length_c   1.000
_cell.angle_alpha   90.00
_cell.angle_beta   90.00
_cell.angle_gamma   90.00
#
_symmetry.space_group_name_H-M   'P 1'
#
loop_
_entity.id
_entity.type
_entity.pdbx_description
1 polymer ?
#
loop_
_entity_poly.entity_id
_entity_poly.type
_entity_poly.pdbx_seq_one_letter_code
_entity_poly.pdbx_strand_id
1 'polypeptide(L)'
;MGLAYPQRVGRPSLAVGTAGRVRTYRTQQGWKARVLFRDFDGVTRDVEKNRKTRSAAERALAEALRDRVRIAGEDVITTETRVAALFKWWLEQLVDRSATTTAAYSYVGERHVIPALGSLRVRELSVGTIHRFLRSVAEHHGPATAKMCKSILSGMCGFATRHDALERNPVRDVGPIGNGASKAPRALTAVEVRQLLAWVTYDPYAVEHDVPDLLAFLAATGCRIGEAIGLTWDRVNFDAGTVLIDRQAIRTKGHGLRLVSTKTDAGIRGLVLPRWCIDMLKERQVLNTSAGNVHSLEVSPVFPAIRTGGIRDPRNVARDLRRSLDGTGFEWVSAHTFRKTVATLMDEAGLSSRAAADQLGHAHPTVTMNTYYGRKIASTGAAAVLESLG
;
A
#
# COMPACT_ATOMS: atom_id res chain seq x y z
N MET A 1 -57.72 -20.17 -37.55
CA MET A 1 -57.66 -19.08 -36.59
C MET A 1 -57.45 -19.71 -35.22
N GLY A 2 -56.24 -19.78 -34.78
CA GLY A 2 -55.83 -20.29 -33.45
C GLY A 2 -55.78 -19.13 -32.47
N LEU A 3 -56.63 -19.16 -31.47
CA LEU A 3 -56.63 -18.21 -30.35
C LEU A 3 -55.39 -18.48 -29.47
N ALA A 4 -54.41 -17.58 -29.47
CA ALA A 4 -53.30 -17.59 -28.56
C ALA A 4 -53.78 -17.23 -27.14
N TYR A 5 -53.72 -18.16 -26.21
CA TYR A 5 -53.95 -17.89 -24.79
C TYR A 5 -52.83 -16.98 -24.25
N PRO A 6 -53.14 -15.90 -23.51
CA PRO A 6 -52.13 -15.07 -22.92
C PRO A 6 -51.35 -15.88 -21.86
N GLN A 7 -50.05 -15.97 -22.00
CA GLN A 7 -49.16 -16.53 -20.98
C GLN A 7 -49.37 -15.75 -19.68
N ARG A 8 -49.77 -16.42 -18.60
CA ARG A 8 -49.79 -15.83 -17.26
C ARG A 8 -48.36 -15.51 -16.86
N VAL A 9 -48.02 -14.23 -16.88
CA VAL A 9 -46.77 -13.75 -16.32
C VAL A 9 -46.77 -14.10 -14.82
N GLY A 10 -45.96 -15.06 -14.43
CA GLY A 10 -45.81 -15.45 -13.05
C GLY A 10 -45.26 -14.29 -12.22
N ARG A 11 -45.65 -14.20 -10.94
CA ARG A 11 -45.16 -13.19 -10.02
C ARG A 11 -43.62 -13.27 -9.98
N PRO A 12 -42.89 -12.15 -10.11
CA PRO A 12 -41.42 -12.17 -10.03
C PRO A 12 -40.95 -12.83 -8.72
N SER A 13 -39.93 -13.64 -8.82
CA SER A 13 -39.35 -14.32 -7.67
C SER A 13 -38.75 -13.30 -6.67
N LEU A 14 -38.87 -13.58 -5.37
CA LEU A 14 -38.24 -12.77 -4.35
C LEU A 14 -36.73 -12.68 -4.60
N ALA A 15 -36.07 -11.58 -4.22
CA ALA A 15 -34.62 -11.50 -4.21
C ALA A 15 -34.06 -12.49 -3.15
N VAL A 16 -32.89 -13.07 -3.41
CA VAL A 16 -32.23 -14.00 -2.47
C VAL A 16 -31.97 -13.29 -1.14
N GLY A 17 -32.23 -13.96 -0.02
CA GLY A 17 -32.08 -13.39 1.32
C GLY A 17 -33.20 -12.42 1.73
N THR A 18 -34.32 -12.37 0.98
CA THR A 18 -35.42 -11.45 1.29
C THR A 18 -36.72 -12.19 1.62
N ALA A 19 -37.53 -11.52 2.46
CA ALA A 19 -38.86 -11.95 2.84
C ALA A 19 -39.93 -11.23 2.02
N GLY A 20 -40.96 -11.99 1.68
CA GLY A 20 -42.16 -11.44 1.08
C GLY A 20 -43.03 -10.69 2.11
N ARG A 21 -44.31 -10.50 1.79
CA ARG A 21 -45.27 -9.85 2.68
C ARG A 21 -45.67 -10.79 3.82
N VAL A 22 -45.49 -10.36 5.07
CA VAL A 22 -45.97 -11.08 6.26
C VAL A 22 -47.51 -11.13 6.27
N ARG A 23 -48.03 -12.31 6.56
CA ARG A 23 -49.47 -12.53 6.74
C ARG A 23 -49.69 -13.11 8.15
N THR A 24 -50.75 -12.64 8.81
CA THR A 24 -51.11 -13.13 10.15
C THR A 24 -52.55 -13.69 10.10
N TYR A 25 -52.75 -14.81 10.76
CA TYR A 25 -54.05 -15.53 10.82
C TYR A 25 -54.35 -15.89 12.27
N ARG A 26 -55.64 -15.85 12.65
CA ARG A 26 -56.14 -16.38 13.90
C ARG A 26 -56.32 -17.89 13.76
N THR A 27 -55.83 -18.65 14.71
CA THR A 27 -55.95 -20.11 14.79
C THR A 27 -56.72 -20.50 16.06
N GLN A 28 -57.12 -21.74 16.19
CA GLN A 28 -57.78 -22.26 17.39
C GLN A 28 -56.93 -22.11 18.66
N GLN A 29 -55.58 -22.10 18.53
CA GLN A 29 -54.60 -22.02 19.62
C GLN A 29 -53.91 -20.67 19.75
N GLY A 30 -54.38 -19.63 19.03
CA GLY A 30 -53.74 -18.30 19.08
C GLY A 30 -53.59 -17.62 17.70
N TRP A 31 -52.40 -17.10 17.43
CA TRP A 31 -52.11 -16.39 16.17
C TRP A 31 -50.92 -17.01 15.47
N LYS A 32 -51.02 -17.15 14.15
CA LYS A 32 -49.98 -17.61 13.24
C LYS A 32 -49.50 -16.48 12.38
N ALA A 33 -48.19 -16.17 12.40
CA ALA A 33 -47.54 -15.29 11.44
C ALA A 33 -46.74 -16.13 10.43
N ARG A 34 -46.88 -15.83 9.13
CA ARG A 34 -46.27 -16.60 8.03
C ARG A 34 -45.72 -15.67 6.98
N VAL A 35 -44.58 -16.05 6.37
CA VAL A 35 -43.96 -15.33 5.27
C VAL A 35 -43.18 -16.31 4.38
N LEU A 36 -43.13 -16.03 3.08
CA LEU A 36 -42.24 -16.66 2.14
C LEU A 36 -40.87 -15.97 2.24
N PHE A 37 -39.81 -16.72 2.48
CA PHE A 37 -38.45 -16.25 2.50
C PHE A 37 -37.65 -17.00 1.43
N ARG A 38 -36.93 -16.27 0.57
CA ARG A 38 -36.01 -16.90 -0.35
C ARG A 38 -34.64 -17.01 0.30
N ASP A 39 -34.29 -18.25 0.69
CA ASP A 39 -33.02 -18.55 1.34
C ASP A 39 -31.82 -18.29 0.40
N PHE A 40 -30.63 -18.26 0.95
CA PHE A 40 -29.39 -17.97 0.22
C PHE A 40 -29.00 -19.06 -0.79
N ASP A 41 -29.62 -20.23 -0.71
CA ASP A 41 -29.52 -21.32 -1.70
C ASP A 41 -30.45 -21.10 -2.93
N GLY A 42 -31.18 -19.96 -2.98
CA GLY A 42 -32.10 -19.62 -4.04
C GLY A 42 -33.49 -20.27 -3.92
N VAL A 43 -33.72 -21.14 -2.91
CA VAL A 43 -35.01 -21.82 -2.70
C VAL A 43 -35.91 -20.97 -1.81
N THR A 44 -37.16 -20.78 -2.24
CA THR A 44 -38.17 -20.08 -1.45
C THR A 44 -38.86 -21.01 -0.49
N ARG A 45 -38.72 -20.73 0.81
CA ARG A 45 -39.30 -21.52 1.91
C ARG A 45 -40.32 -20.71 2.68
N ASP A 46 -41.27 -21.45 3.27
CA ASP A 46 -42.28 -20.90 4.16
C ASP A 46 -41.73 -20.82 5.59
N VAL A 47 -41.80 -19.64 6.17
CA VAL A 47 -41.39 -19.42 7.57
C VAL A 47 -42.63 -19.04 8.35
N GLU A 48 -42.95 -19.80 9.39
CA GLU A 48 -44.11 -19.57 10.23
C GLU A 48 -43.80 -19.65 11.71
N LYS A 49 -44.53 -18.86 12.51
CA LYS A 49 -44.48 -18.88 13.98
C LYS A 49 -45.85 -18.71 14.56
N ASN A 50 -46.16 -19.55 15.59
CA ASN A 50 -47.41 -19.53 16.32
C ASN A 50 -47.20 -18.98 17.74
N ARG A 51 -48.07 -18.08 18.22
CA ARG A 51 -48.03 -17.50 19.57
C ARG A 51 -49.44 -17.15 20.03
N LYS A 52 -49.58 -16.91 21.36
CA LYS A 52 -50.88 -16.58 21.95
C LYS A 52 -51.47 -15.26 21.45
N THR A 53 -50.61 -14.30 21.11
CA THR A 53 -51.05 -12.99 20.60
C THR A 53 -50.48 -12.67 19.21
N ARG A 54 -51.15 -11.83 18.44
CA ARG A 54 -50.68 -11.41 17.11
C ARG A 54 -49.30 -10.77 17.14
N SER A 55 -49.08 -9.82 18.04
CA SER A 55 -47.81 -9.12 18.17
C SER A 55 -46.66 -10.03 18.60
N ALA A 56 -46.94 -11.07 19.42
CA ALA A 56 -45.96 -12.08 19.80
C ALA A 56 -45.60 -13.00 18.62
N ALA A 57 -46.56 -13.36 17.75
CA ALA A 57 -46.31 -14.14 16.55
C ALA A 57 -45.48 -13.35 15.52
N GLU A 58 -45.79 -12.07 15.31
CA GLU A 58 -45.01 -11.20 14.42
C GLU A 58 -43.57 -10.99 14.91
N ARG A 59 -43.38 -10.76 16.23
CA ARG A 59 -42.03 -10.64 16.80
C ARG A 59 -41.21 -11.91 16.68
N ALA A 60 -41.81 -13.07 16.99
CA ALA A 60 -41.15 -14.36 16.85
C ALA A 60 -40.82 -14.71 15.39
N LEU A 61 -41.65 -14.28 14.44
CA LEU A 61 -41.35 -14.43 13.00
C LEU A 61 -40.18 -13.52 12.61
N ALA A 62 -40.18 -12.26 13.04
CA ALA A 62 -39.08 -11.34 12.77
C ALA A 62 -37.74 -11.81 13.37
N GLU A 63 -37.77 -12.45 14.55
CA GLU A 63 -36.61 -13.07 15.17
C GLU A 63 -36.10 -14.26 14.35
N ALA A 64 -37.01 -15.17 13.96
CA ALA A 64 -36.66 -16.32 13.11
C ALA A 64 -36.11 -15.93 11.73
N LEU A 65 -36.55 -14.80 11.16
CA LEU A 65 -35.99 -14.28 9.93
C LEU A 65 -34.57 -13.70 10.15
N ARG A 66 -34.38 -13.00 11.26
CA ARG A 66 -33.03 -12.52 11.65
C ARG A 66 -32.06 -13.67 11.88
N ASP A 67 -32.50 -14.73 12.57
CA ASP A 67 -31.69 -15.93 12.82
C ASP A 67 -31.37 -16.65 11.51
N ARG A 68 -32.28 -16.72 10.52
CA ARG A 68 -32.00 -17.29 9.21
C ARG A 68 -30.93 -16.52 8.45
N VAL A 69 -30.97 -15.20 8.50
CA VAL A 69 -29.92 -14.35 7.93
C VAL A 69 -28.62 -14.57 8.68
N ARG A 70 -28.67 -14.79 9.99
CA ARG A 70 -27.50 -15.05 10.86
C ARG A 70 -26.90 -16.45 10.67
N ILE A 71 -27.75 -17.49 10.47
CA ILE A 71 -27.30 -18.86 10.21
C ILE A 71 -26.67 -19.03 8.82
N ALA A 72 -27.01 -18.17 7.87
CA ALA A 72 -26.39 -18.15 6.53
C ALA A 72 -24.91 -17.72 6.52
N GLY A 73 -24.39 -17.31 7.68
CA GLY A 73 -22.99 -16.94 7.95
C GLY A 73 -22.94 -15.73 8.86
N GLU A 74 -22.20 -15.79 9.96
CA GLU A 74 -21.88 -14.61 10.79
C GLU A 74 -21.18 -13.50 10.00
N ASP A 75 -20.79 -13.79 8.75
CA ASP A 75 -20.01 -12.93 7.84
C ASP A 75 -20.82 -12.38 6.66
N VAL A 76 -22.15 -12.39 6.70
CA VAL A 76 -22.96 -11.78 5.62
C VAL A 76 -22.90 -10.26 5.71
N ILE A 77 -22.17 -9.66 4.79
CA ILE A 77 -22.12 -8.21 4.61
C ILE A 77 -23.45 -7.75 4.00
N THR A 78 -24.14 -6.85 4.70
CA THR A 78 -25.42 -6.29 4.26
C THR A 78 -25.36 -4.76 4.26
N THR A 79 -26.38 -4.13 3.70
CA THR A 79 -26.56 -2.66 3.77
C THR A 79 -26.59 -2.13 5.22
N GLU A 80 -26.95 -2.98 6.19
CA GLU A 80 -27.07 -2.65 7.61
C GLU A 80 -25.73 -2.89 8.39
N THR A 81 -24.76 -3.53 7.78
CA THR A 81 -23.44 -3.76 8.38
C THR A 81 -22.78 -2.43 8.75
N ARG A 82 -22.19 -2.34 9.95
CA ARG A 82 -21.43 -1.15 10.36
C ARG A 82 -20.11 -1.07 9.60
N VAL A 83 -19.70 0.14 9.26
CA VAL A 83 -18.41 0.40 8.55
C VAL A 83 -17.22 -0.13 9.34
N ALA A 84 -17.25 -0.10 10.68
CA ALA A 84 -16.19 -0.68 11.51
C ALA A 84 -16.07 -2.21 11.33
N ALA A 85 -17.18 -2.93 11.22
CA ALA A 85 -17.17 -4.38 10.96
C ALA A 85 -16.71 -4.67 9.53
N LEU A 86 -17.21 -3.90 8.54
CA LEU A 86 -16.78 -4.01 7.14
C LEU A 86 -15.27 -3.80 7.00
N PHE A 87 -14.70 -2.83 7.73
CA PHE A 87 -13.26 -2.56 7.72
C PHE A 87 -12.45 -3.76 8.22
N LYS A 88 -12.87 -4.37 9.34
CA LYS A 88 -12.21 -5.54 9.91
C LYS A 88 -12.21 -6.70 8.92
N TRP A 89 -13.37 -7.07 8.38
CA TRP A 89 -13.50 -8.17 7.41
C TRP A 89 -12.74 -7.89 6.11
N TRP A 90 -12.77 -6.65 5.62
CA TRP A 90 -11.97 -6.27 4.46
C TRP A 90 -10.46 -6.41 4.70
N LEU A 91 -9.95 -6.03 5.87
CA LEU A 91 -8.53 -6.22 6.21
C LEU A 91 -8.12 -7.69 6.24
N GLU A 92 -8.99 -8.57 6.74
CA GLU A 92 -8.76 -10.02 6.78
C GLU A 92 -8.68 -10.64 5.37
N GLN A 93 -9.34 -10.04 4.38
CA GLN A 93 -9.32 -10.47 2.98
C GLN A 93 -8.09 -9.97 2.18
N LEU A 94 -7.21 -9.18 2.76
CA LEU A 94 -6.03 -8.65 2.06
C LEU A 94 -4.85 -9.64 2.05
N VAL A 95 -5.12 -10.91 1.71
CA VAL A 95 -4.12 -12.00 1.73
C VAL A 95 -2.99 -11.75 0.73
N ASP A 96 -3.30 -11.19 -0.45
CA ASP A 96 -2.32 -10.95 -1.53
C ASP A 96 -1.52 -9.63 -1.36
N ARG A 97 -1.75 -8.90 -0.29
CA ARG A 97 -1.03 -7.64 -0.03
C ARG A 97 0.17 -7.87 0.88
N SER A 98 1.24 -7.09 0.65
CA SER A 98 2.39 -7.15 1.54
C SER A 98 1.99 -6.78 2.98
N ALA A 99 2.59 -7.46 3.96
CA ALA A 99 2.34 -7.21 5.38
C ALA A 99 2.53 -5.73 5.78
N THR A 100 3.46 -5.03 5.12
CA THR A 100 3.69 -3.58 5.32
C THR A 100 2.51 -2.74 4.82
N THR A 101 1.90 -3.11 3.68
CA THR A 101 0.73 -2.42 3.14
C THR A 101 -0.49 -2.64 4.03
N THR A 102 -0.74 -3.87 4.46
CA THR A 102 -1.85 -4.21 5.37
C THR A 102 -1.70 -3.50 6.72
N ALA A 103 -0.48 -3.45 7.27
CA ALA A 103 -0.20 -2.70 8.50
C ALA A 103 -0.42 -1.18 8.34
N ALA A 104 -0.07 -0.62 7.17
CA ALA A 104 -0.33 0.80 6.89
C ALA A 104 -1.83 1.09 6.76
N TYR A 105 -2.59 0.20 6.10
CA TYR A 105 -4.03 0.33 5.99
C TYR A 105 -4.73 0.20 7.34
N SER A 106 -4.33 -0.77 8.19
CA SER A 106 -4.83 -0.90 9.55
C SER A 106 -4.58 0.39 10.35
N TYR A 107 -3.33 0.87 10.37
CA TYR A 107 -2.96 2.06 11.12
C TYR A 107 -3.75 3.31 10.69
N VAL A 108 -3.81 3.59 9.38
CA VAL A 108 -4.52 4.77 8.86
C VAL A 108 -6.03 4.62 9.00
N GLY A 109 -6.57 3.43 8.77
CA GLY A 109 -7.99 3.14 8.91
C GLY A 109 -8.47 3.31 10.35
N GLU A 110 -7.77 2.71 11.30
CA GLU A 110 -8.08 2.82 12.74
C GLU A 110 -7.95 4.25 13.27
N ARG A 111 -6.99 5.02 12.76
CA ARG A 111 -6.73 6.38 13.22
C ARG A 111 -7.66 7.42 12.62
N HIS A 112 -8.12 7.25 11.37
CA HIS A 112 -8.86 8.28 10.65
C HIS A 112 -10.24 7.82 10.16
N VAL A 113 -10.36 6.61 9.57
CA VAL A 113 -11.61 6.15 8.96
C VAL A 113 -12.61 5.72 10.03
N ILE A 114 -12.18 4.89 10.97
CA ILE A 114 -13.06 4.30 11.98
C ILE A 114 -13.62 5.34 12.97
N PRO A 115 -12.83 6.30 13.49
CA PRO A 115 -13.39 7.33 14.38
C PRO A 115 -14.44 8.21 13.71
N ALA A 116 -14.31 8.46 12.40
CA ALA A 116 -15.19 9.34 11.66
C ALA A 116 -16.41 8.63 11.06
N LEU A 117 -16.24 7.42 10.53
CA LEU A 117 -17.26 6.72 9.74
C LEU A 117 -17.66 5.36 10.31
N GLY A 118 -16.95 4.84 11.31
CA GLY A 118 -17.11 3.45 11.80
C GLY A 118 -18.49 3.14 12.37
N SER A 119 -19.20 4.12 12.93
CA SER A 119 -20.56 3.98 13.44
C SER A 119 -21.63 3.96 12.34
N LEU A 120 -21.33 4.46 11.15
CA LEU A 120 -22.26 4.47 10.02
C LEU A 120 -22.53 3.04 9.53
N ARG A 121 -23.67 2.89 8.84
CA ARG A 121 -23.99 1.67 8.10
C ARG A 121 -23.49 1.76 6.67
N VAL A 122 -23.27 0.62 6.02
CA VAL A 122 -22.78 0.54 4.63
C VAL A 122 -23.64 1.37 3.69
N ARG A 123 -24.96 1.35 3.84
CA ARG A 123 -25.90 2.15 3.04
C ARG A 123 -25.74 3.68 3.18
N GLU A 124 -25.10 4.13 4.26
CA GLU A 124 -24.88 5.55 4.56
C GLU A 124 -23.58 6.09 3.97
N LEU A 125 -22.74 5.20 3.38
CA LEU A 125 -21.54 5.55 2.65
C LEU A 125 -21.88 6.14 1.27
N SER A 126 -22.45 7.33 1.27
CA SER A 126 -22.72 8.07 0.01
C SER A 126 -21.45 8.78 -0.49
N VAL A 127 -21.46 9.14 -1.79
CA VAL A 127 -20.39 9.98 -2.40
C VAL A 127 -20.16 11.25 -1.59
N GLY A 128 -21.24 11.93 -1.18
CA GLY A 128 -21.15 13.17 -0.39
C GLY A 128 -20.56 12.97 1.00
N THR A 129 -20.91 11.88 1.69
CA THR A 129 -20.34 11.54 3.02
C THR A 129 -18.84 11.29 2.90
N ILE A 130 -18.42 10.48 1.94
CA ILE A 130 -17.01 10.15 1.70
C ILE A 130 -16.24 11.40 1.26
N HIS A 131 -16.81 12.21 0.36
CA HIS A 131 -16.16 13.43 -0.11
C HIS A 131 -15.87 14.41 1.03
N ARG A 132 -16.85 14.69 1.90
CA ARG A 132 -16.67 15.57 3.06
C ARG A 132 -15.59 15.04 4.01
N PHE A 133 -15.62 13.74 4.30
CA PHE A 133 -14.62 13.10 5.16
C PHE A 133 -13.20 13.26 4.57
N LEU A 134 -13.00 12.91 3.30
CA LEU A 134 -11.69 12.97 2.64
C LEU A 134 -11.18 14.41 2.54
N ARG A 135 -12.06 15.39 2.33
CA ARG A 135 -11.70 16.80 2.34
C ARG A 135 -11.21 17.24 3.71
N SER A 136 -11.94 16.90 4.78
CA SER A 136 -11.53 17.19 6.16
C SER A 136 -10.17 16.55 6.49
N VAL A 137 -9.95 15.29 6.10
CA VAL A 137 -8.63 14.63 6.30
C VAL A 137 -7.53 15.34 5.51
N ALA A 138 -7.82 15.79 4.28
CA ALA A 138 -6.82 16.51 3.48
C ALA A 138 -6.43 17.86 4.11
N GLU A 139 -7.38 18.57 4.69
CA GLU A 139 -7.18 19.86 5.36
C GLU A 139 -6.39 19.71 6.68
N HIS A 140 -6.70 18.71 7.51
CA HIS A 140 -6.12 18.57 8.85
C HIS A 140 -4.89 17.64 8.91
N HIS A 141 -4.79 16.67 8.01
CA HIS A 141 -3.76 15.61 8.03
C HIS A 141 -2.97 15.48 6.72
N GLY A 142 -3.28 16.35 5.77
CA GLY A 142 -2.59 16.46 4.48
C GLY A 142 -3.12 15.50 3.39
N PRO A 143 -2.83 15.86 2.11
CA PRO A 143 -3.35 15.14 0.94
C PRO A 143 -2.90 13.68 0.86
N ALA A 144 -1.70 13.34 1.34
CA ALA A 144 -1.18 11.97 1.32
C ALA A 144 -2.01 11.04 2.21
N THR A 145 -2.37 11.49 3.43
CA THR A 145 -3.23 10.76 4.35
C THR A 145 -4.64 10.58 3.76
N ALA A 146 -5.19 11.63 3.17
CA ALA A 146 -6.51 11.58 2.52
C ALA A 146 -6.53 10.59 1.34
N LYS A 147 -5.46 10.53 0.52
CA LYS A 147 -5.32 9.53 -0.55
C LYS A 147 -5.28 8.10 -0.01
N MET A 148 -4.59 7.88 1.11
CA MET A 148 -4.58 6.58 1.76
C MET A 148 -5.97 6.21 2.28
N CYS A 149 -6.68 7.13 2.93
CA CYS A 149 -8.08 6.94 3.35
C CYS A 149 -8.99 6.64 2.16
N LYS A 150 -8.81 7.34 1.02
CA LYS A 150 -9.56 7.07 -0.22
C LYS A 150 -9.31 5.65 -0.72
N SER A 151 -8.07 5.18 -0.69
CA SER A 151 -7.71 3.82 -1.11
C SER A 151 -8.35 2.77 -0.20
N ILE A 152 -8.33 2.97 1.12
CA ILE A 152 -8.98 2.11 2.10
C ILE A 152 -10.49 2.04 1.85
N LEU A 153 -11.15 3.19 1.78
CA LEU A 153 -12.59 3.27 1.53
C LEU A 153 -12.99 2.65 0.18
N SER A 154 -12.16 2.85 -0.86
CA SER A 154 -12.39 2.22 -2.17
C SER A 154 -12.31 0.69 -2.09
N GLY A 155 -11.34 0.16 -1.35
CA GLY A 155 -11.21 -1.27 -1.09
C GLY A 155 -12.41 -1.83 -0.32
N MET A 156 -12.82 -1.17 0.76
CA MET A 156 -13.96 -1.55 1.59
C MET A 156 -15.28 -1.50 0.81
N CYS A 157 -15.55 -0.40 0.10
CA CYS A 157 -16.77 -0.28 -0.70
C CYS A 157 -16.78 -1.28 -1.87
N GLY A 158 -15.62 -1.54 -2.50
CA GLY A 158 -15.50 -2.59 -3.51
C GLY A 158 -15.74 -4.00 -2.93
N PHE A 159 -15.32 -4.23 -1.68
CA PHE A 159 -15.64 -5.47 -0.96
C PHE A 159 -17.14 -5.58 -0.68
N ALA A 160 -17.78 -4.53 -0.17
CA ALA A 160 -19.22 -4.47 0.05
C ALA A 160 -20.03 -4.68 -1.24
N THR A 161 -19.55 -4.13 -2.37
CA THR A 161 -20.20 -4.33 -3.70
C THR A 161 -20.13 -5.79 -4.15
N ARG A 162 -19.01 -6.50 -3.92
CA ARG A 162 -18.91 -7.95 -4.23
C ARG A 162 -19.81 -8.83 -3.36
N HIS A 163 -20.32 -8.31 -2.25
CA HIS A 163 -21.26 -8.96 -1.35
C HIS A 163 -22.69 -8.40 -1.47
N ASP A 164 -22.99 -7.69 -2.56
CA ASP A 164 -24.30 -7.11 -2.85
C ASP A 164 -24.84 -6.13 -1.77
N ALA A 165 -23.97 -5.68 -0.86
CA ALA A 165 -24.31 -4.69 0.17
C ALA A 165 -24.29 -3.24 -0.37
N LEU A 166 -23.69 -3.02 -1.54
CA LEU A 166 -23.71 -1.78 -2.32
C LEU A 166 -23.93 -2.12 -3.80
N GLU A 167 -24.79 -1.39 -4.48
CA GLU A 167 -24.96 -1.53 -5.93
C GLU A 167 -23.70 -1.13 -6.70
N ARG A 168 -23.02 -0.09 -6.24
CA ARG A 168 -21.77 0.42 -6.82
C ARG A 168 -20.85 1.00 -5.75
N ASN A 169 -19.57 1.07 -6.07
CA ASN A 169 -18.58 1.67 -5.18
C ASN A 169 -18.63 3.21 -5.26
N PRO A 170 -19.15 3.90 -4.22
CA PRO A 170 -19.35 5.35 -4.28
C PRO A 170 -18.03 6.14 -4.30
N VAL A 171 -16.90 5.53 -3.93
CA VAL A 171 -15.59 6.20 -3.93
C VAL A 171 -15.11 6.50 -5.35
N ARG A 172 -15.60 5.79 -6.37
CA ARG A 172 -15.25 6.02 -7.78
C ARG A 172 -15.72 7.40 -8.26
N ASP A 173 -16.84 7.86 -7.74
CA ASP A 173 -17.45 9.14 -8.11
C ASP A 173 -16.92 10.30 -7.23
N VAL A 174 -16.10 10.02 -6.24
CA VAL A 174 -15.42 11.07 -5.46
C VAL A 174 -14.30 11.66 -6.31
N GLY A 175 -14.36 12.95 -6.53
CA GLY A 175 -13.39 13.71 -7.31
C GLY A 175 -11.92 13.53 -6.82
N PRO A 176 -10.96 14.07 -7.55
CA PRO A 176 -9.57 14.01 -7.16
C PRO A 176 -9.33 14.77 -5.84
N ILE A 177 -8.52 14.17 -4.96
CA ILE A 177 -8.01 14.88 -3.79
C ILE A 177 -6.90 15.79 -4.29
N GLY A 178 -7.03 17.08 -4.05
CA GLY A 178 -6.00 18.06 -4.45
C GLY A 178 -4.62 17.65 -3.94
N ASN A 179 -3.60 17.83 -4.76
CA ASN A 179 -2.24 17.43 -4.39
C ASN A 179 -1.57 18.43 -3.41
N GLY A 180 -2.24 19.54 -3.03
CA GLY A 180 -1.55 20.67 -2.46
C GLY A 180 -0.49 21.22 -3.47
N ALA A 181 0.23 22.25 -3.11
CA ALA A 181 1.41 22.68 -3.88
C ALA A 181 2.47 21.56 -3.75
N SER A 182 2.53 20.64 -4.72
CA SER A 182 3.60 19.65 -4.80
C SER A 182 4.88 20.43 -5.09
N LYS A 183 5.74 20.57 -4.07
CA LYS A 183 7.12 21.01 -4.34
C LYS A 183 7.71 20.02 -5.33
N ALA A 184 8.20 20.53 -6.48
CA ALA A 184 8.89 19.67 -7.43
C ALA A 184 9.97 18.89 -6.68
N PRO A 185 10.02 17.57 -6.88
CA PRO A 185 10.99 16.78 -6.15
C PRO A 185 12.41 17.24 -6.55
N ARG A 186 13.20 17.77 -5.62
CA ARG A 186 14.57 18.23 -5.82
C ARG A 186 15.53 17.03 -5.86
N ALA A 187 16.46 17.00 -6.83
CA ALA A 187 17.63 16.14 -6.84
C ALA A 187 18.86 16.93 -6.36
N LEU A 188 19.89 16.23 -5.91
CA LEU A 188 21.22 16.82 -5.68
C LEU A 188 21.93 16.98 -7.03
N THR A 189 22.68 18.03 -7.18
CA THR A 189 23.69 18.15 -8.24
C THR A 189 24.91 17.29 -7.89
N ALA A 190 25.77 17.00 -8.87
CA ALA A 190 27.01 16.27 -8.62
C ALA A 190 27.94 16.98 -7.61
N VAL A 191 27.91 18.33 -7.59
CA VAL A 191 28.65 19.15 -6.61
C VAL A 191 28.08 18.96 -5.21
N GLU A 192 26.74 19.06 -5.07
CA GLU A 192 26.07 18.85 -3.77
C GLU A 192 26.26 17.44 -3.23
N VAL A 193 26.30 16.40 -4.09
CA VAL A 193 26.62 15.04 -3.66
C VAL A 193 28.02 14.99 -3.04
N ARG A 194 29.03 15.53 -3.71
CA ARG A 194 30.40 15.55 -3.19
C ARG A 194 30.51 16.31 -1.87
N GLN A 195 29.87 17.47 -1.77
CA GLN A 195 29.85 18.28 -0.55
C GLN A 195 29.20 17.52 0.61
N LEU A 196 28.05 16.89 0.37
CA LEU A 196 27.34 16.12 1.37
C LEU A 196 28.15 14.90 1.83
N LEU A 197 28.75 14.14 0.90
CA LEU A 197 29.58 12.98 1.26
C LEU A 197 30.83 13.44 2.04
N ALA A 198 31.50 14.53 1.65
CA ALA A 198 32.59 15.09 2.41
C ALA A 198 32.15 15.50 3.82
N TRP A 199 31.01 16.17 3.96
CA TRP A 199 30.48 16.54 5.27
C TRP A 199 30.30 15.34 6.20
N VAL A 200 29.57 14.31 5.77
CA VAL A 200 29.25 13.15 6.61
C VAL A 200 30.50 12.32 6.95
N THR A 201 31.55 12.38 6.14
CA THR A 201 32.83 11.70 6.40
C THR A 201 33.56 12.30 7.60
N TYR A 202 33.39 13.60 7.85
CA TYR A 202 34.01 14.30 8.97
C TYR A 202 33.06 14.58 10.14
N ASP A 203 31.77 14.33 10.00
CA ASP A 203 30.82 14.48 11.10
C ASP A 203 30.95 13.33 12.11
N PRO A 204 31.32 13.61 13.38
CA PRO A 204 31.54 12.56 14.38
C PRO A 204 30.29 11.68 14.59
N TYR A 205 29.09 12.29 14.56
CA TYR A 205 27.86 11.55 14.71
C TYR A 205 27.60 10.62 13.52
N ALA A 206 27.81 11.08 12.29
CA ALA A 206 27.64 10.27 11.10
C ALA A 206 28.60 9.07 11.10
N VAL A 207 29.87 9.29 11.48
CA VAL A 207 30.91 8.25 11.56
C VAL A 207 30.54 7.23 12.64
N GLU A 208 30.18 7.68 13.85
CA GLU A 208 29.73 6.79 14.93
C GLU A 208 28.53 5.93 14.53
N HIS A 209 27.64 6.47 13.67
CA HIS A 209 26.43 5.80 13.23
C HIS A 209 26.56 5.12 11.87
N ASP A 210 27.77 4.98 11.36
CA ASP A 210 28.10 4.27 10.10
C ASP A 210 27.25 4.78 8.92
N VAL A 211 27.12 6.10 8.80
CA VAL A 211 26.34 6.78 7.76
C VAL A 211 27.16 7.02 6.48
N PRO A 212 28.48 7.39 6.53
CA PRO A 212 29.21 7.81 5.34
C PRO A 212 29.22 6.79 4.20
N ASP A 213 29.70 5.57 4.45
CA ASP A 213 29.79 4.52 3.43
C ASP A 213 28.43 4.12 2.87
N LEU A 214 27.41 4.10 3.73
CA LEU A 214 26.03 3.82 3.31
C LEU A 214 25.51 4.89 2.35
N LEU A 215 25.78 6.17 2.61
CA LEU A 215 25.40 7.24 1.70
C LEU A 215 26.20 7.23 0.40
N ALA A 216 27.50 6.92 0.47
CA ALA A 216 28.33 6.72 -0.70
C ALA A 216 27.78 5.60 -1.59
N PHE A 217 27.39 4.47 -1.00
CA PHE A 217 26.75 3.37 -1.72
C PHE A 217 25.40 3.77 -2.35
N LEU A 218 24.57 4.51 -1.63
CA LEU A 218 23.31 5.04 -2.17
C LEU A 218 23.54 6.01 -3.33
N ALA A 219 24.58 6.86 -3.26
CA ALA A 219 24.95 7.78 -4.33
C ALA A 219 25.48 7.02 -5.57
N ALA A 220 26.22 5.93 -5.38
CA ALA A 220 26.74 5.10 -6.45
C ALA A 220 25.66 4.30 -7.20
N THR A 221 24.62 3.87 -6.50
CA THR A 221 23.69 2.84 -7.00
C THR A 221 22.27 3.34 -7.23
N GLY A 222 21.81 4.33 -6.48
CA GLY A 222 20.41 4.75 -6.42
C GLY A 222 19.48 3.70 -5.80
N CYS A 223 20.00 2.73 -5.05
CA CYS A 223 19.22 1.69 -4.39
C CYS A 223 18.21 2.28 -3.38
N ARG A 224 17.13 1.54 -3.13
CA ARG A 224 16.27 1.85 -1.98
C ARG A 224 17.03 1.58 -0.69
N ILE A 225 16.75 2.35 0.36
CA ILE A 225 17.43 2.16 1.65
C ILE A 225 17.34 0.71 2.16
N GLY A 226 16.17 0.07 2.04
CA GLY A 226 15.98 -1.33 2.42
C GLY A 226 16.82 -2.31 1.59
N GLU A 227 17.06 -2.02 0.31
CA GLU A 227 17.93 -2.80 -0.58
C GLU A 227 19.40 -2.62 -0.15
N ALA A 228 19.85 -1.38 0.08
CA ALA A 228 21.22 -1.10 0.49
C ALA A 228 21.59 -1.78 1.82
N ILE A 229 20.78 -1.64 2.86
CA ILE A 229 21.03 -2.27 4.16
C ILE A 229 20.69 -3.77 4.19
N GLY A 230 20.05 -4.28 3.13
CA GLY A 230 19.81 -5.71 2.90
C GLY A 230 20.92 -6.39 2.09
N LEU A 231 21.91 -5.62 1.60
CA LEU A 231 23.04 -6.16 0.87
C LEU A 231 23.95 -6.97 1.80
N THR A 232 24.37 -8.13 1.32
CA THR A 232 25.26 -9.07 2.03
C THR A 232 26.53 -9.32 1.24
N TRP A 233 27.62 -9.68 1.91
CA TRP A 233 28.93 -9.86 1.26
C TRP A 233 28.93 -10.93 0.17
N ASP A 234 28.11 -11.96 0.27
CA ASP A 234 27.93 -13.00 -0.75
C ASP A 234 27.27 -12.48 -2.06
N ARG A 235 26.82 -11.23 -2.06
CA ARG A 235 26.23 -10.53 -3.22
C ARG A 235 27.17 -9.48 -3.83
N VAL A 236 28.38 -9.35 -3.31
CA VAL A 236 29.41 -8.45 -3.83
C VAL A 236 30.44 -9.26 -4.58
N ASN A 237 30.63 -8.94 -5.86
CA ASN A 237 31.69 -9.54 -6.68
C ASN A 237 32.75 -8.47 -6.99
N PHE A 238 33.87 -8.53 -6.27
CA PHE A 238 34.95 -7.57 -6.39
C PHE A 238 35.73 -7.72 -7.72
N ASP A 239 35.82 -8.92 -8.27
CA ASP A 239 36.55 -9.18 -9.52
C ASP A 239 35.78 -8.60 -10.70
N ALA A 240 34.47 -8.78 -10.74
CA ALA A 240 33.59 -8.20 -11.74
C ALA A 240 33.22 -6.74 -11.45
N GLY A 241 33.47 -6.22 -10.26
CA GLY A 241 33.04 -4.88 -9.82
C GLY A 241 31.55 -4.72 -9.76
N THR A 242 30.82 -5.77 -9.36
CA THR A 242 29.35 -5.79 -9.38
C THR A 242 28.73 -6.15 -8.03
N VAL A 243 27.48 -5.75 -7.86
CA VAL A 243 26.62 -6.21 -6.75
C VAL A 243 25.30 -6.74 -7.27
N LEU A 244 24.78 -7.79 -6.64
CA LEU A 244 23.46 -8.32 -6.90
C LEU A 244 22.47 -7.80 -5.85
N ILE A 245 21.47 -7.03 -6.29
CA ILE A 245 20.36 -6.57 -5.47
C ILE A 245 19.20 -7.54 -5.67
N ASP A 246 18.98 -8.46 -4.73
CA ASP A 246 17.94 -9.49 -4.78
C ASP A 246 17.03 -9.48 -3.54
N ARG A 247 17.42 -8.73 -2.51
CA ARG A 247 16.72 -8.70 -1.22
C ARG A 247 16.68 -7.31 -0.60
N GLN A 248 15.80 -7.13 0.38
CA GLN A 248 15.67 -5.89 1.15
C GLN A 248 15.39 -6.17 2.62
N ALA A 249 15.89 -5.29 3.48
CA ALA A 249 15.55 -5.30 4.90
C ALA A 249 14.23 -4.58 5.14
N ILE A 250 13.30 -5.26 5.79
CA ILE A 250 12.00 -4.69 6.20
C ILE A 250 11.73 -5.01 7.68
N ARG A 251 10.96 -4.13 8.33
CA ARG A 251 10.40 -4.41 9.65
C ARG A 251 8.92 -4.77 9.50
N THR A 252 8.55 -5.94 10.00
CA THR A 252 7.17 -6.43 9.99
C THR A 252 6.64 -6.51 11.42
N LYS A 253 5.42 -6.04 11.66
CA LYS A 253 4.75 -6.12 12.97
C LYS A 253 4.67 -7.61 13.40
N GLY A 254 5.09 -7.92 14.60
CA GLY A 254 5.11 -9.27 15.16
C GLY A 254 6.29 -10.16 14.72
N HIS A 255 7.04 -9.80 13.67
CA HIS A 255 8.16 -10.61 13.15
C HIS A 255 9.52 -9.90 13.18
N GLY A 256 9.58 -8.64 13.63
CA GLY A 256 10.83 -7.88 13.72
C GLY A 256 11.42 -7.46 12.36
N LEU A 257 12.76 -7.35 12.33
CA LEU A 257 13.54 -7.09 11.11
C LEU A 257 13.79 -8.39 10.36
N ARG A 258 13.58 -8.37 9.04
CA ARG A 258 13.78 -9.54 8.17
C ARG A 258 14.35 -9.12 6.83
N LEU A 259 15.17 -10.00 6.24
CA LEU A 259 15.49 -9.95 4.81
C LEU A 259 14.37 -10.66 4.05
N VAL A 260 13.87 -9.98 3.04
CA VAL A 260 12.88 -10.54 2.11
C VAL A 260 13.36 -10.28 0.69
N SER A 261 12.93 -11.11 -0.26
CA SER A 261 13.16 -10.85 -1.68
C SER A 261 12.59 -9.48 -2.09
N THR A 262 13.14 -8.88 -3.12
CA THR A 262 12.57 -7.65 -3.69
C THR A 262 11.14 -7.89 -4.18
N LYS A 263 10.32 -6.84 -4.12
CA LYS A 263 8.86 -6.94 -4.34
C LYS A 263 8.46 -7.36 -5.76
N THR A 264 9.36 -7.17 -6.73
CA THR A 264 9.11 -7.45 -8.16
C THR A 264 10.36 -8.05 -8.77
N ASP A 265 10.22 -8.83 -9.84
CA ASP A 265 11.33 -9.38 -10.60
C ASP A 265 12.28 -8.28 -11.12
N ALA A 266 11.74 -7.11 -11.52
CA ALA A 266 12.55 -5.95 -11.89
C ALA A 266 13.40 -5.39 -10.72
N GLY A 267 13.08 -5.76 -9.49
CA GLY A 267 13.88 -5.42 -8.30
C GLY A 267 15.16 -6.25 -8.21
N ILE A 268 15.17 -7.45 -8.77
CA ILE A 268 16.36 -8.32 -8.85
C ILE A 268 17.24 -7.85 -10.01
N ARG A 269 18.43 -7.36 -9.69
CA ARG A 269 19.33 -6.78 -10.69
C ARG A 269 20.78 -6.81 -10.26
N GLY A 270 21.67 -7.05 -11.21
CA GLY A 270 23.10 -6.83 -11.07
C GLY A 270 23.44 -5.38 -11.40
N LEU A 271 24.22 -4.71 -10.58
CA LEU A 271 24.69 -3.34 -10.79
C LEU A 271 26.21 -3.34 -10.90
N VAL A 272 26.74 -2.72 -11.94
CA VAL A 272 28.16 -2.38 -12.05
C VAL A 272 28.43 -1.15 -11.20
N LEU A 273 29.43 -1.22 -10.34
CA LEU A 273 29.78 -0.13 -9.41
C LEU A 273 30.87 0.77 -9.98
N PRO A 274 30.82 2.08 -9.71
CA PRO A 274 31.96 2.95 -9.91
C PRO A 274 33.17 2.47 -9.09
N ARG A 275 34.37 2.68 -9.61
CA ARG A 275 35.63 2.21 -9.00
C ARG A 275 35.77 2.68 -7.55
N TRP A 276 35.48 3.95 -7.29
CA TRP A 276 35.55 4.52 -5.93
C TRP A 276 34.62 3.81 -4.93
N CYS A 277 33.48 3.31 -5.39
CA CYS A 277 32.55 2.54 -4.54
C CYS A 277 33.06 1.14 -4.27
N ILE A 278 33.72 0.51 -5.25
CA ILE A 278 34.37 -0.80 -5.07
C ILE A 278 35.51 -0.69 -4.06
N ASP A 279 36.34 0.36 -4.17
CA ASP A 279 37.47 0.59 -3.26
C ASP A 279 36.97 0.82 -1.83
N MET A 280 35.95 1.64 -1.65
CA MET A 280 35.25 1.84 -0.36
C MET A 280 34.73 0.50 0.22
N LEU A 281 34.09 -0.35 -0.62
CA LEU A 281 33.59 -1.64 -0.14
C LEU A 281 34.71 -2.61 0.26
N LYS A 282 35.86 -2.58 -0.42
CA LYS A 282 37.05 -3.39 -0.05
C LYS A 282 37.60 -2.95 1.32
N GLU A 283 37.79 -1.65 1.51
CA GLU A 283 38.23 -1.10 2.80
C GLU A 283 37.25 -1.46 3.92
N ARG A 284 35.97 -1.33 3.67
CA ARG A 284 34.92 -1.72 4.60
C ARG A 284 34.94 -3.20 4.94
N GLN A 285 35.22 -4.09 3.99
CA GLN A 285 35.30 -5.53 4.25
C GLN A 285 36.45 -5.85 5.20
N VAL A 286 37.60 -5.21 5.01
CA VAL A 286 38.76 -5.36 5.91
C VAL A 286 38.42 -4.92 7.34
N LEU A 287 37.77 -3.75 7.48
CA LEU A 287 37.36 -3.22 8.79
C LEU A 287 36.33 -4.12 9.49
N ASN A 288 35.36 -4.63 8.78
CA ASN A 288 34.35 -5.53 9.34
C ASN A 288 34.96 -6.85 9.81
N THR A 289 35.94 -7.38 9.09
CA THR A 289 36.64 -8.62 9.43
C THR A 289 37.53 -8.42 10.66
N SER A 290 38.28 -7.30 10.73
CA SER A 290 39.15 -6.96 11.83
C SER A 290 38.42 -6.68 13.16
N ALA A 291 37.19 -6.15 13.07
CA ALA A 291 36.34 -5.89 14.23
C ALA A 291 35.73 -7.15 14.87
N GLY A 292 36.09 -8.36 14.41
CA GLY A 292 35.51 -9.61 14.89
C GLY A 292 33.99 -9.77 14.64
N ASN A 293 33.43 -8.91 13.81
CA ASN A 293 32.03 -8.95 13.41
C ASN A 293 31.71 -10.10 12.42
N VAL A 294 32.66 -11.02 12.22
CA VAL A 294 32.43 -12.31 11.57
C VAL A 294 31.69 -13.20 12.57
N HIS A 295 30.50 -12.79 12.94
CA HIS A 295 29.64 -13.61 13.76
C HIS A 295 29.03 -14.72 12.91
N SER A 296 28.83 -15.87 13.53
CA SER A 296 28.06 -17.04 13.19
C SER A 296 26.59 -16.76 12.73
N LEU A 297 26.35 -15.59 12.11
CA LEU A 297 25.09 -15.27 11.48
C LEU A 297 25.08 -15.92 10.10
N GLU A 298 24.04 -16.67 9.79
CA GLU A 298 23.77 -17.21 8.44
C GLU A 298 23.82 -16.11 7.35
N VAL A 299 23.82 -14.84 7.76
CA VAL A 299 23.79 -13.66 6.90
C VAL A 299 24.79 -12.62 7.40
N SER A 300 25.75 -12.25 6.55
CA SER A 300 26.75 -11.21 6.83
C SER A 300 26.46 -9.93 6.05
N PRO A 301 25.76 -8.93 6.65
CA PRO A 301 25.39 -7.70 5.96
C PRO A 301 26.62 -6.80 5.70
N VAL A 302 26.60 -6.10 4.55
CA VAL A 302 27.63 -5.10 4.20
C VAL A 302 27.54 -3.87 5.14
N PHE A 303 26.31 -3.49 5.50
CA PHE A 303 26.02 -2.35 6.39
C PHE A 303 25.29 -2.85 7.65
N PRO A 304 26.01 -3.48 8.61
CA PRO A 304 25.41 -4.06 9.81
C PRO A 304 24.89 -3.00 10.78
N ALA A 305 23.99 -3.42 11.65
CA ALA A 305 23.60 -2.62 12.79
C ALA A 305 24.75 -2.53 13.79
N ILE A 306 25.20 -1.35 14.15
CA ILE A 306 26.41 -1.07 14.95
C ILE A 306 26.43 -1.86 16.27
N ARG A 307 25.29 -1.94 16.96
CA ARG A 307 25.22 -2.56 18.30
C ARG A 307 25.10 -4.08 18.26
N THR A 308 24.57 -4.67 17.18
CA THR A 308 24.22 -6.09 17.13
C THR A 308 24.91 -6.85 16.01
N GLY A 309 25.60 -6.17 15.10
CA GLY A 309 26.18 -6.79 13.90
C GLY A 309 25.17 -7.34 12.90
N GLY A 310 23.87 -7.36 13.22
CA GLY A 310 22.82 -7.94 12.41
C GLY A 310 22.23 -6.94 11.39
N ILE A 311 21.02 -7.27 10.89
CA ILE A 311 20.30 -6.44 9.93
C ILE A 311 19.97 -5.06 10.54
N ARG A 312 20.24 -3.99 9.80
CA ARG A 312 19.97 -2.61 10.21
C ARG A 312 18.50 -2.23 9.99
N ASP A 313 17.92 -1.43 10.90
CA ASP A 313 16.55 -0.94 10.75
C ASP A 313 16.51 0.29 9.84
N PRO A 314 15.72 0.28 8.75
CA PRO A 314 15.55 1.45 7.88
C PRO A 314 15.11 2.73 8.61
N ARG A 315 14.35 2.59 9.71
CA ARG A 315 13.88 3.74 10.51
C ARG A 315 15.01 4.39 11.29
N ASN A 316 15.93 3.56 11.82
CA ASN A 316 17.10 4.07 12.51
C ASN A 316 18.00 4.82 11.52
N VAL A 317 18.26 4.24 10.35
CA VAL A 317 19.02 4.93 9.29
C VAL A 317 18.40 6.28 8.92
N ALA A 318 17.09 6.35 8.75
CA ALA A 318 16.41 7.60 8.42
C ALA A 318 16.50 8.65 9.54
N ARG A 319 16.53 8.22 10.80
CA ARG A 319 16.76 9.10 11.96
C ARG A 319 18.21 9.59 12.00
N ASP A 320 19.17 8.67 11.84
CA ASP A 320 20.57 8.95 11.93
C ASP A 320 21.01 9.89 10.79
N LEU A 321 20.54 9.63 9.56
CA LEU A 321 20.74 10.53 8.43
C LEU A 321 20.18 11.95 8.68
N ARG A 322 18.95 12.05 9.20
CA ARG A 322 18.35 13.36 9.49
C ARG A 322 19.21 14.15 10.49
N ARG A 323 19.70 13.46 11.54
CA ARG A 323 20.51 14.08 12.57
C ARG A 323 21.90 14.49 12.03
N SER A 324 22.53 13.67 11.19
CA SER A 324 23.80 13.99 10.55
C SER A 324 23.73 15.20 9.60
N LEU A 325 22.53 15.49 9.07
CA LEU A 325 22.35 16.60 8.13
C LEU A 325 21.73 17.85 8.76
N ASP A 326 21.45 17.83 10.05
CA ASP A 326 20.86 18.97 10.77
C ASP A 326 21.85 20.15 10.79
N GLY A 327 21.39 21.36 10.41
CA GLY A 327 22.21 22.59 10.32
C GLY A 327 23.17 22.65 9.12
N THR A 328 23.10 21.72 8.15
CA THR A 328 24.06 21.65 7.03
C THR A 328 23.57 22.31 5.74
N GLY A 329 22.28 22.68 5.68
CA GLY A 329 21.61 23.09 4.44
C GLY A 329 21.12 21.90 3.59
N PHE A 330 21.38 20.65 4.04
CA PHE A 330 20.92 19.41 3.41
C PHE A 330 19.80 18.70 4.20
N GLU A 331 19.11 19.37 5.12
CA GLU A 331 18.04 18.80 5.97
C GLU A 331 16.89 18.20 5.15
N TRP A 332 16.72 18.68 3.91
CA TRP A 332 15.71 18.18 2.96
C TRP A 332 16.08 16.84 2.33
N VAL A 333 17.34 16.39 2.46
CA VAL A 333 17.84 15.16 1.87
C VAL A 333 17.38 13.96 2.67
N SER A 334 16.95 12.95 1.97
CA SER A 334 16.59 11.62 2.50
C SER A 334 17.28 10.53 1.69
N ALA A 335 17.28 9.30 2.17
CA ALA A 335 17.81 8.18 1.38
C ALA A 335 17.17 8.08 -0.03
N HIS A 336 15.91 8.47 -0.17
CA HIS A 336 15.22 8.47 -1.47
C HIS A 336 15.69 9.60 -2.40
N THR A 337 16.27 10.66 -1.86
CA THR A 337 16.85 11.76 -2.63
C THR A 337 18.02 11.26 -3.50
N PHE A 338 18.88 10.35 -2.98
CA PHE A 338 19.97 9.76 -3.76
C PHE A 338 19.48 8.98 -4.98
N ARG A 339 18.42 8.23 -4.81
CA ARG A 339 17.79 7.49 -5.91
C ARG A 339 17.28 8.43 -7.02
N LYS A 340 16.71 9.55 -6.62
CA LYS A 340 16.28 10.58 -7.54
C LYS A 340 17.46 11.26 -8.21
N THR A 341 18.51 11.55 -7.44
CA THR A 341 19.75 12.14 -7.94
C THR A 341 20.37 11.25 -9.03
N VAL A 342 20.50 9.94 -8.78
CA VAL A 342 21.02 9.01 -9.79
C VAL A 342 20.16 9.03 -11.06
N ALA A 343 18.82 8.99 -10.94
CA ALA A 343 17.94 9.11 -12.11
C ALA A 343 18.15 10.40 -12.90
N THR A 344 18.27 11.53 -12.19
CA THR A 344 18.47 12.86 -12.81
C THR A 344 19.85 12.94 -13.51
N LEU A 345 20.91 12.48 -12.84
CA LEU A 345 22.26 12.46 -13.44
C LEU A 345 22.34 11.55 -14.67
N MET A 346 21.65 10.39 -14.66
CA MET A 346 21.56 9.53 -15.84
C MET A 346 20.81 10.21 -17.00
N ASP A 347 19.75 10.94 -16.70
CA ASP A 347 18.99 11.71 -17.70
C ASP A 347 19.83 12.87 -18.29
N GLU A 348 20.53 13.62 -17.44
CA GLU A 348 21.46 14.69 -17.85
C GLU A 348 22.62 14.16 -18.70
N ALA A 349 23.09 12.93 -18.43
CA ALA A 349 24.10 12.25 -19.23
C ALA A 349 23.53 11.65 -20.54
N GLY A 350 22.25 11.86 -20.85
CA GLY A 350 21.63 11.36 -22.08
C GLY A 350 21.32 9.87 -22.10
N LEU A 351 21.40 9.18 -20.96
CA LEU A 351 21.06 7.75 -20.90
C LEU A 351 19.54 7.55 -21.03
N SER A 352 19.15 6.43 -21.65
CA SER A 352 17.76 6.16 -21.90
C SER A 352 16.97 5.97 -20.59
N SER A 353 15.68 6.31 -20.60
CA SER A 353 14.78 6.07 -19.47
C SER A 353 14.66 4.59 -19.13
N ARG A 354 14.92 3.71 -20.10
CA ARG A 354 15.01 2.26 -19.87
C ARG A 354 16.24 1.90 -19.03
N ALA A 355 17.41 2.42 -19.41
CA ALA A 355 18.64 2.21 -18.64
C ALA A 355 18.51 2.73 -17.19
N ALA A 356 17.90 3.90 -17.00
CA ALA A 356 17.62 4.42 -15.68
C ALA A 356 16.60 3.56 -14.90
N ALA A 357 15.59 3.01 -15.57
CA ALA A 357 14.63 2.10 -14.93
C ALA A 357 15.30 0.78 -14.50
N ASP A 358 16.17 0.22 -15.33
CA ASP A 358 16.91 -1.01 -15.04
C ASP A 358 17.89 -0.78 -13.87
N GLN A 359 18.65 0.32 -13.87
CA GLN A 359 19.52 0.72 -12.75
C GLN A 359 18.75 0.82 -11.44
N LEU A 360 17.58 1.42 -11.48
CA LEU A 360 16.77 1.68 -10.30
C LEU A 360 15.85 0.49 -9.92
N GLY A 361 15.65 -0.50 -10.77
CA GLY A 361 14.71 -1.60 -10.55
C GLY A 361 13.24 -1.13 -10.56
N HIS A 362 12.87 -0.39 -11.60
CA HIS A 362 11.48 -0.03 -11.89
C HIS A 362 10.90 -0.96 -12.94
N ALA A 363 9.74 -1.56 -12.67
CA ALA A 363 9.06 -2.44 -13.61
C ALA A 363 8.69 -1.74 -14.93
N HIS A 364 8.44 -0.41 -14.88
CA HIS A 364 8.07 0.39 -16.04
C HIS A 364 8.91 1.68 -16.11
N PRO A 365 9.48 2.02 -17.27
CA PRO A 365 10.22 3.29 -17.48
C PRO A 365 9.40 4.54 -17.15
N THR A 366 8.08 4.49 -17.33
CA THR A 366 7.15 5.59 -16.98
C THR A 366 7.23 6.02 -15.52
N VAL A 367 7.58 5.11 -14.61
CA VAL A 367 7.81 5.44 -13.20
C VAL A 367 9.01 6.37 -13.05
N THR A 368 10.10 6.08 -13.78
CA THR A 368 11.30 6.92 -13.81
C THR A 368 10.99 8.28 -14.42
N MET A 369 10.32 8.32 -15.57
CA MET A 369 9.96 9.55 -16.27
C MET A 369 9.05 10.45 -15.42
N ASN A 370 7.96 9.92 -14.88
CA ASN A 370 6.95 10.71 -14.17
C ASN A 370 7.39 11.15 -12.76
N THR A 371 8.30 10.41 -12.14
CA THR A 371 8.67 10.66 -10.74
C THR A 371 9.99 11.41 -10.61
N TYR A 372 10.93 11.18 -11.52
CA TYR A 372 12.32 11.63 -11.36
C TYR A 372 12.75 12.65 -12.41
N TYR A 373 12.23 12.59 -13.64
CA TYR A 373 12.59 13.54 -14.67
C TYR A 373 11.78 14.84 -14.51
N GLY A 374 12.44 15.89 -14.06
CA GLY A 374 11.84 17.20 -13.85
C GLY A 374 11.85 18.09 -15.11
N ARG A 375 11.88 17.51 -16.32
CA ARG A 375 12.02 18.27 -17.56
C ARG A 375 10.89 19.26 -17.77
N LYS A 376 11.26 20.54 -17.87
CA LYS A 376 10.36 21.62 -18.32
C LYS A 376 10.42 21.84 -19.82
N ILE A 377 11.54 21.48 -20.48
CA ILE A 377 11.76 21.62 -21.93
C ILE A 377 12.50 20.35 -22.37
N ALA A 378 11.97 19.66 -23.37
CA ALA A 378 12.62 18.49 -23.94
C ALA A 378 13.69 18.94 -24.95
N SER A 379 14.97 18.75 -24.61
CA SER A 379 16.04 18.78 -25.62
C SER A 379 16.14 17.35 -26.18
N THR A 380 15.46 17.10 -27.29
CA THR A 380 15.38 15.76 -27.89
C THR A 380 16.48 15.48 -28.92
N GLY A 381 17.25 16.49 -29.29
CA GLY A 381 18.14 16.41 -30.49
C GLY A 381 17.38 16.27 -31.83
N ALA A 382 16.06 16.26 -31.76
CA ALA A 382 15.20 16.04 -32.94
C ALA A 382 15.44 17.10 -34.03
N ALA A 383 15.73 18.36 -33.66
CA ALA A 383 16.01 19.39 -34.62
C ALA A 383 17.19 19.01 -35.52
N ALA A 384 18.29 18.52 -34.96
CA ALA A 384 19.46 18.07 -35.72
C ALA A 384 19.16 16.90 -36.67
N VAL A 385 18.29 16.00 -36.28
CA VAL A 385 17.84 14.85 -37.12
C VAL A 385 16.88 15.35 -38.20
N LEU A 386 15.94 16.24 -37.83
CA LEU A 386 14.94 16.74 -38.76
C LEU A 386 15.50 17.78 -39.75
N GLU A 387 16.64 18.40 -39.44
CA GLU A 387 17.38 19.26 -40.38
C GLU A 387 17.73 18.53 -41.70
N SER A 388 17.90 17.17 -41.63
CA SER A 388 18.17 16.36 -42.81
C SER A 388 16.94 16.17 -43.71
N LEU A 389 15.76 16.64 -43.32
CA LEU A 389 14.52 16.53 -44.13
C LEU A 389 14.23 17.78 -44.96
N GLY A 390 14.94 18.86 -44.76
CA GLY A 390 14.88 20.11 -45.52
C GLY A 390 16.13 20.35 -46.31
#